data_a8e8932e97247c28419c8e247f9fa19f
#
_entry.id   a8e8932e97247c28419c8e247f9fa19f
#
_cell.length_a   1.000
_cell.length_b   1.000
_cell.length_c   1.000
_cell.angle_alpha   90.00
_cell.angle_beta   90.00
_cell.angle_gamma   90.00
#
_symmetry.space_group_name_H-M   'P 1'
#
loop_
_entity.id
_entity.type
_entity.pdbx_description
1 polymer ?
#
loop_
_entity_poly.entity_id
_entity_poly.type
_entity_poly.pdbx_seq_one_letter_code
_entity_poly.pdbx_strand_id
1 'polypeptide(L)'
;ELASMTGLLRGYVQQLDVPEQPALTEELAKICELIYHVNPTTRTKLTVTEDEIAWLLERVNAMNELTYEENRPFVLPMGTICSSYAHILRAKAKDIVRLLYRMDYGGKKIDPQLYDVVNLLSGYFFMLALYLNQLENGEEVPFVSRNYSI
;
A
#
# COMPACT_ATOMS: atom_id res chain seq x y z
N GLU A 1 -10.24 4.52 8.76
CA GLU A 1 -9.80 5.56 7.81
C GLU A 1 -9.10 4.95 6.59
N LEU A 2 -8.10 4.09 6.79
CA LEU A 2 -7.34 3.48 5.68
C LEU A 2 -8.26 2.70 4.72
N ALA A 3 -9.19 1.91 5.24
CA ALA A 3 -10.13 1.15 4.42
C ALA A 3 -11.03 2.05 3.59
N SER A 4 -11.57 3.10 4.20
CA SER A 4 -12.43 4.07 3.50
C SER A 4 -11.68 4.79 2.38
N MET A 5 -10.44 5.14 2.63
CA MET A 5 -9.58 5.77 1.63
C MET A 5 -9.23 4.80 0.50
N THR A 6 -9.01 3.53 0.84
CA THR A 6 -8.80 2.48 -0.17
C THR A 6 -10.04 2.31 -1.05
N GLY A 7 -11.22 2.37 -0.45
CA GLY A 7 -12.48 2.35 -1.18
C GLY A 7 -12.63 3.52 -2.16
N LEU A 8 -12.20 4.71 -1.75
CA LEU A 8 -12.21 5.87 -2.64
C LEU A 8 -11.24 5.68 -3.81
N LEU A 9 -10.04 5.17 -3.55
CA LEU A 9 -9.09 4.85 -4.62
C LEU A 9 -9.70 3.84 -5.60
N ARG A 10 -10.37 2.82 -5.07
CA ARG A 10 -11.07 1.83 -5.90
C ARG A 10 -12.07 2.50 -6.85
N GLY A 11 -12.83 3.47 -6.34
CA GLY A 11 -13.77 4.24 -7.16
C GLY A 11 -13.08 5.00 -8.30
N TYR A 12 -11.94 5.59 -8.03
CA TYR A 12 -11.15 6.25 -9.08
C TYR A 12 -10.61 5.23 -10.10
N VAL A 13 -10.14 4.07 -9.64
CA VAL A 13 -9.63 3.01 -10.54
C VAL A 13 -10.74 2.49 -11.45
N GLN A 14 -11.97 2.40 -10.96
CA GLN A 14 -13.13 1.97 -11.78
C GLN A 14 -13.38 2.88 -12.98
N GLN A 15 -12.91 4.11 -12.94
CA GLN A 15 -13.08 5.07 -14.03
C GLN A 15 -11.97 5.00 -15.09
N LEU A 16 -10.94 4.18 -14.86
CA LEU A 16 -9.83 4.04 -15.78
C LEU A 16 -10.24 3.21 -17.01
N ASP A 17 -9.81 3.66 -18.18
CA ASP A 17 -10.00 2.95 -19.45
C ASP A 17 -8.73 2.18 -19.80
N VAL A 18 -8.44 1.14 -19.02
CA VAL A 18 -7.29 0.26 -19.22
C VAL A 18 -7.73 -1.20 -19.04
N PRO A 19 -7.12 -2.16 -19.75
CA PRO A 19 -7.50 -3.57 -19.65
C PRO A 19 -7.38 -4.14 -18.24
N GLU A 20 -6.45 -3.64 -17.43
CA GLU A 20 -6.17 -4.10 -16.06
C GLU A 20 -7.20 -3.62 -15.04
N GLN A 21 -8.09 -2.70 -15.43
CA GLN A 21 -9.03 -2.06 -14.50
C GLN A 21 -9.92 -3.05 -13.76
N PRO A 22 -10.60 -4.03 -14.40
CA PRO A 22 -11.50 -4.94 -13.66
C PRO A 22 -10.75 -5.75 -12.59
N ALA A 23 -9.57 -6.25 -12.91
CA ALA A 23 -8.77 -7.03 -11.97
C ALA A 23 -8.30 -6.19 -10.78
N LEU A 24 -7.87 -4.96 -11.03
CA LEU A 24 -7.45 -4.03 -9.98
C LEU A 24 -8.63 -3.64 -9.08
N THR A 25 -9.80 -3.43 -9.66
CA THR A 25 -11.03 -3.11 -8.91
C THR A 25 -11.37 -4.23 -7.93
N GLU A 26 -11.29 -5.49 -8.36
CA GLU A 26 -11.48 -6.65 -7.48
C GLU A 26 -10.40 -6.76 -6.43
N GLU A 27 -9.15 -6.56 -6.81
CA GLU A 27 -8.01 -6.61 -5.90
C GLU A 27 -8.16 -5.59 -4.77
N LEU A 28 -8.53 -4.35 -5.10
CA LEU A 28 -8.73 -3.30 -4.10
C LEU A 28 -9.89 -3.59 -3.15
N ALA A 29 -10.93 -4.28 -3.61
CA ALA A 29 -12.00 -4.74 -2.74
C ALA A 29 -11.46 -5.75 -1.70
N LYS A 30 -10.59 -6.68 -2.13
CA LYS A 30 -9.94 -7.62 -1.21
C LYS A 30 -9.02 -6.92 -0.22
N ILE A 31 -8.31 -5.90 -0.66
CA ILE A 31 -7.45 -5.08 0.22
C ILE A 31 -8.31 -4.38 1.28
N CYS A 32 -9.44 -3.78 0.90
CA CYS A 32 -10.39 -3.20 1.85
C CYS A 32 -10.84 -4.19 2.91
N GLU A 33 -11.24 -5.37 2.49
CA GLU A 33 -11.68 -6.44 3.40
C GLU A 33 -10.55 -6.85 4.34
N LEU A 34 -9.34 -7.00 3.83
CA LEU A 34 -8.16 -7.34 4.63
C LEU A 34 -7.91 -6.28 5.70
N ILE A 35 -8.02 -5.00 5.36
CA ILE A 35 -7.85 -3.90 6.32
C ILE A 35 -8.93 -3.98 7.42
N TYR A 36 -10.16 -4.34 7.10
CA TYR A 36 -11.21 -4.53 8.08
C TYR A 36 -10.90 -5.68 9.04
N HIS A 37 -10.22 -6.72 8.60
CA HIS A 37 -9.75 -7.79 9.49
C HIS A 37 -8.57 -7.33 10.36
N VAL A 38 -7.75 -6.42 9.86
CA VAL A 38 -6.62 -5.86 10.61
C VAL A 38 -7.07 -4.89 11.70
N ASN A 39 -8.07 -4.06 11.42
CA ASN A 39 -8.48 -2.96 12.29
C ASN A 39 -8.75 -3.35 13.75
N PRO A 40 -9.48 -4.44 14.05
CA PRO A 40 -9.78 -4.78 15.45
C PRO A 40 -8.67 -5.58 16.16
N THR A 41 -7.56 -5.85 15.50
CA THR A 41 -6.52 -6.76 16.00
C THR A 41 -5.98 -6.34 17.38
N THR A 42 -5.78 -5.05 17.62
CA THR A 42 -5.24 -4.56 18.90
C THR A 42 -6.22 -4.69 20.05
N ARG A 43 -7.51 -4.84 19.77
CA ARG A 43 -8.58 -4.99 20.79
C ARG A 43 -9.00 -6.44 20.94
N THR A 44 -8.73 -7.26 19.98
CA THR A 44 -9.13 -8.68 19.94
C THR A 44 -7.90 -9.57 19.68
N LYS A 45 -7.80 -10.15 18.51
CA LYS A 45 -6.68 -10.99 18.10
C LYS A 45 -6.49 -10.86 16.60
N LEU A 46 -5.31 -11.23 16.14
CA LEU A 46 -5.01 -11.29 14.70
C LEU A 46 -5.80 -12.44 14.06
N THR A 47 -6.65 -12.10 13.08
CA THR A 47 -7.45 -13.07 12.33
C THR A 47 -7.03 -13.18 10.87
N VAL A 48 -6.12 -12.33 10.43
CA VAL A 48 -5.56 -12.41 9.07
C VAL A 48 -4.81 -13.73 8.94
N THR A 49 -5.14 -14.51 7.92
CA THR A 49 -4.57 -15.84 7.71
C THR A 49 -3.22 -15.77 7.00
N GLU A 50 -2.46 -16.85 7.13
CA GLU A 50 -1.19 -16.99 6.38
C GLU A 50 -1.41 -16.97 4.88
N ASP A 51 -2.52 -17.53 4.39
CA ASP A 51 -2.87 -17.51 2.97
C ASP A 51 -3.16 -16.08 2.48
N GLU A 52 -3.81 -15.26 3.31
CA GLU A 52 -4.07 -13.85 2.99
C GLU A 52 -2.78 -13.04 2.94
N ILE A 53 -1.87 -13.29 3.86
CA ILE A 53 -0.54 -12.65 3.87
C ILE A 53 0.26 -13.07 2.64
N ALA A 54 0.25 -14.35 2.29
CA ALA A 54 0.92 -14.88 1.11
C ALA A 54 0.35 -14.26 -0.18
N TRP A 55 -0.97 -14.11 -0.26
CA TRP A 55 -1.61 -13.44 -1.39
C TRP A 55 -1.15 -12.00 -1.52
N LEU A 56 -1.12 -11.26 -0.41
CA LEU A 56 -0.68 -9.86 -0.41
C LEU A 56 0.77 -9.74 -0.88
N LEU A 57 1.65 -10.62 -0.38
CA LEU A 57 3.05 -10.65 -0.78
C LEU A 57 3.19 -10.95 -2.28
N GLU A 58 2.41 -11.90 -2.79
CA GLU A 58 2.39 -12.23 -4.22
C GLU A 58 1.99 -11.02 -5.06
N ARG A 59 0.99 -10.25 -4.62
CA ARG A 59 0.56 -9.04 -5.33
C ARG A 59 1.63 -7.95 -5.33
N VAL A 60 2.31 -7.79 -4.21
CA VAL A 60 3.44 -6.85 -4.12
C VAL A 60 4.55 -7.25 -5.10
N ASN A 61 4.92 -8.52 -5.10
CA ASN A 61 5.98 -9.02 -5.98
C ASN A 61 5.61 -8.92 -7.45
N ALA A 62 4.36 -9.22 -7.81
CA ALA A 62 3.88 -9.12 -9.19
C ALA A 62 3.96 -7.67 -9.69
N MET A 63 3.52 -6.71 -8.89
CA MET A 63 3.61 -5.29 -9.26
C MET A 63 5.06 -4.81 -9.32
N ASN A 64 5.91 -5.30 -8.43
CA ASN A 64 7.33 -4.97 -8.46
C ASN A 64 7.98 -5.42 -9.79
N GLU A 65 7.67 -6.62 -10.25
CA GLU A 65 8.17 -7.11 -11.55
C GLU A 65 7.68 -6.27 -12.71
N LEU A 66 6.40 -5.89 -12.71
CA LEU A 66 5.80 -5.10 -13.79
C LEU A 66 6.32 -3.66 -13.84
N THR A 67 6.78 -3.12 -12.73
CA THR A 67 7.26 -1.75 -12.61
C THR A 67 8.78 -1.66 -12.46
N TYR A 68 9.48 -2.79 -12.51
CA TYR A 68 10.92 -2.83 -12.28
C TYR A 68 11.67 -1.89 -13.22
N GLU A 69 12.58 -1.12 -12.66
CA GLU A 69 13.46 -0.22 -13.37
C GLU A 69 14.82 -0.23 -12.67
N GLU A 70 15.87 -0.57 -13.42
CA GLU A 70 17.22 -0.60 -12.87
C GLU A 70 17.64 0.80 -12.42
N ASN A 71 18.21 0.90 -11.20
CA ASN A 71 18.65 2.17 -10.63
C ASN A 71 17.55 3.22 -10.50
N ARG A 72 16.32 2.78 -10.19
CA ARG A 72 15.20 3.70 -9.98
C ARG A 72 15.54 4.70 -8.88
N PRO A 73 15.46 6.02 -9.14
CA PRO A 73 15.65 7.02 -8.10
C PRO A 73 14.46 7.06 -7.14
N PHE A 74 14.63 7.70 -6.00
CA PHE A 74 13.47 8.06 -5.17
C PHE A 74 12.55 8.95 -5.98
N VAL A 75 11.24 8.77 -5.80
CA VAL A 75 10.22 9.55 -6.50
C VAL A 75 9.43 10.40 -5.52
N LEU A 76 9.04 11.58 -5.97
CA LEU A 76 8.08 12.40 -5.25
C LEU A 76 6.69 11.75 -5.32
N PRO A 77 5.85 11.93 -4.26
CA PRO A 77 4.53 11.29 -4.22
C PRO A 77 3.50 12.03 -5.08
N MET A 78 3.73 12.04 -6.37
CA MET A 78 2.86 12.71 -7.35
C MET A 78 2.88 11.93 -8.67
N GLY A 79 1.94 12.23 -9.53
CA GLY A 79 1.74 11.59 -10.80
C GLY A 79 0.27 11.69 -11.20
N THR A 80 -0.31 10.61 -11.70
CA THR A 80 -1.76 10.58 -11.95
C THR A 80 -2.53 10.66 -10.63
N ILE A 81 -3.83 10.94 -10.69
CA ILE A 81 -4.67 11.02 -9.49
C ILE A 81 -4.65 9.70 -8.72
N CYS A 82 -4.82 8.58 -9.41
CA CYS A 82 -4.80 7.26 -8.77
C CYS A 82 -3.45 6.98 -8.11
N SER A 83 -2.36 7.25 -8.81
CA SER A 83 -1.00 7.07 -8.28
C SER A 83 -0.76 7.93 -7.04
N SER A 84 -1.11 9.21 -7.12
CA SER A 84 -0.97 10.15 -6.01
C SER A 84 -1.76 9.69 -4.78
N TYR A 85 -2.96 9.19 -5.01
CA TYR A 85 -3.80 8.68 -3.92
C TYR A 85 -3.20 7.41 -3.28
N ALA A 86 -2.63 6.53 -4.08
CA ALA A 86 -1.93 5.35 -3.56
C ALA A 86 -0.72 5.74 -2.70
N HIS A 87 -0.01 6.81 -3.04
CA HIS A 87 1.05 7.37 -2.19
C HIS A 87 0.51 7.85 -0.84
N ILE A 88 -0.68 8.46 -0.81
CA ILE A 88 -1.33 8.85 0.44
C ILE A 88 -1.62 7.61 1.29
N LEU A 89 -2.14 6.55 0.69
CA LEU A 89 -2.45 5.30 1.40
C LEU A 89 -1.18 4.67 1.98
N ARG A 90 -0.07 4.72 1.26
CA ARG A 90 1.23 4.29 1.76
C ARG A 90 1.62 5.05 3.04
N ALA A 91 1.50 6.37 3.01
CA ALA A 91 1.82 7.22 4.17
C ALA A 91 0.91 6.87 5.36
N LYS A 92 -0.38 6.65 5.11
CA LYS A 92 -1.34 6.25 6.16
C LYS A 92 -1.00 4.90 6.77
N ALA A 93 -0.60 3.94 5.95
CA ALA A 93 -0.16 2.63 6.46
C ALA A 93 1.10 2.77 7.32
N LYS A 94 2.05 3.62 6.93
CA LYS A 94 3.24 3.92 7.73
C LYS A 94 2.88 4.55 9.08
N ASP A 95 1.88 5.43 9.11
CA ASP A 95 1.40 6.02 10.36
C ASP A 95 0.83 4.95 11.31
N ILE A 96 0.16 3.95 10.77
CA ILE A 96 -0.34 2.82 11.56
C ILE A 96 0.82 2.03 12.16
N VAL A 97 1.87 1.77 11.40
CA VAL A 97 3.07 1.08 11.92
C VAL A 97 3.66 1.86 13.09
N ARG A 98 3.80 3.17 12.96
CA ARG A 98 4.31 4.03 14.04
C ARG A 98 3.41 4.01 15.26
N LEU A 99 2.08 3.99 15.06
CA LEU A 99 1.11 3.86 16.15
C LEU A 99 1.30 2.53 16.89
N LEU A 100 1.49 1.43 16.18
CA LEU A 100 1.72 0.11 16.79
C LEU A 100 2.99 0.12 17.63
N TYR A 101 4.08 0.72 17.16
CA TYR A 101 5.31 0.85 17.94
C TYR A 101 5.09 1.68 19.21
N ARG A 102 4.32 2.76 19.14
CA ARG A 102 3.99 3.57 20.33
C ARG A 102 3.17 2.78 21.34
N MET A 103 2.21 1.98 20.87
CA MET A 103 1.39 1.13 21.75
C MET A 103 2.25 0.06 22.43
N ASP A 104 3.15 -0.56 21.68
CA ASP A 104 4.08 -1.57 22.19
C ASP A 104 5.04 -0.96 23.23
N TYR A 105 5.63 0.19 22.92
CA TYR A 105 6.49 0.92 23.84
C TYR A 105 5.75 1.31 25.12
N GLY A 106 4.45 1.62 25.05
CA GLY A 106 3.58 1.94 26.17
C GLY A 106 3.15 0.71 26.99
N GLY A 107 3.63 -0.46 26.65
CA GLY A 107 3.36 -1.70 27.41
C GLY A 107 2.27 -2.60 26.84
N LYS A 108 1.63 -2.22 25.74
CA LYS A 108 0.64 -3.09 25.09
C LYS A 108 1.36 -4.10 24.21
N LYS A 109 1.08 -5.39 24.45
CA LYS A 109 1.67 -6.46 23.63
C LYS A 109 1.05 -6.47 22.25
N ILE A 110 1.90 -6.32 21.22
CA ILE A 110 1.49 -6.33 19.82
C ILE A 110 1.99 -7.63 19.17
N ASP A 111 1.09 -8.32 18.46
CA ASP A 111 1.46 -9.52 17.70
C ASP A 111 2.49 -9.13 16.62
N PRO A 112 3.66 -9.78 16.56
CA PRO A 112 4.67 -9.49 15.54
C PRO A 112 4.13 -9.58 14.11
N GLN A 113 3.19 -10.48 13.82
CA GLN A 113 2.60 -10.59 12.48
C GLN A 113 1.77 -9.37 12.11
N LEU A 114 1.25 -8.63 13.08
CA LEU A 114 0.52 -7.40 12.79
C LEU A 114 1.44 -6.35 12.19
N TYR A 115 2.67 -6.21 12.71
CA TYR A 115 3.68 -5.34 12.10
C TYR A 115 3.96 -5.76 10.66
N ASP A 116 4.13 -7.05 10.43
CA ASP A 116 4.45 -7.60 9.11
C ASP A 116 3.34 -7.28 8.09
N VAL A 117 2.08 -7.50 8.48
CA VAL A 117 0.93 -7.23 7.61
C VAL A 117 0.83 -5.75 7.27
N VAL A 118 0.95 -4.87 8.25
CA VAL A 118 0.81 -3.42 8.03
C VAL A 118 1.99 -2.87 7.23
N ASN A 119 3.20 -3.36 7.48
CA ASN A 119 4.36 -3.01 6.68
C ASN A 119 4.20 -3.48 5.23
N LEU A 120 3.66 -4.68 5.04
CA LEU A 120 3.40 -5.23 3.71
C LEU A 120 2.33 -4.41 2.97
N LEU A 121 1.28 -3.96 3.68
CA LEU A 121 0.28 -3.05 3.11
C LEU A 121 0.93 -1.74 2.64
N SER A 122 1.84 -1.18 3.42
CA SER A 122 2.57 0.02 3.03
C SER A 122 3.36 -0.23 1.73
N GLY A 123 4.07 -1.34 1.64
CA GLY A 123 4.80 -1.73 0.42
C GLY A 123 3.86 -1.96 -0.76
N TYR A 124 2.71 -2.57 -0.50
CA TYR A 124 1.67 -2.77 -1.51
C TYR A 124 1.23 -1.43 -2.13
N PHE A 125 0.89 -0.45 -1.31
CA PHE A 125 0.45 0.85 -1.80
C PHE A 125 1.55 1.60 -2.55
N PHE A 126 2.80 1.43 -2.15
CA PHE A 126 3.91 2.01 -2.91
C PHE A 126 4.02 1.40 -4.30
N MET A 127 4.01 0.07 -4.40
CA MET A 127 4.05 -0.62 -5.69
C MET A 127 2.83 -0.27 -6.54
N LEU A 128 1.65 -0.18 -5.91
CA LEU A 128 0.43 0.21 -6.59
C LEU A 128 0.53 1.62 -7.16
N ALA A 129 1.14 2.56 -6.43
CA ALA A 129 1.36 3.93 -6.93
C ALA A 129 2.19 3.93 -8.21
N LEU A 130 3.28 3.18 -8.24
CA LEU A 130 4.13 3.05 -9.42
C LEU A 130 3.39 2.40 -10.59
N TYR A 131 2.66 1.33 -10.29
CA TYR A 131 1.91 0.58 -11.29
C TYR A 131 0.78 1.39 -11.91
N LEU A 132 -0.02 2.09 -11.10
CA LEU A 132 -1.09 2.95 -11.58
C LEU A 132 -0.55 4.09 -12.45
N ASN A 133 0.58 4.66 -12.06
CA ASN A 133 1.22 5.70 -12.87
C ASN A 133 1.64 5.15 -14.24
N GLN A 134 2.18 3.93 -14.26
CA GLN A 134 2.56 3.25 -15.50
C GLN A 134 1.36 2.97 -16.40
N LEU A 135 0.26 2.45 -15.82
CA LEU A 135 -0.96 2.13 -16.58
C LEU A 135 -1.58 3.34 -17.25
N GLU A 136 -1.50 4.49 -16.62
CA GLU A 136 -2.06 5.74 -17.14
C GLU A 136 -1.04 6.58 -17.91
N ASN A 137 0.16 6.06 -18.15
CA ASN A 137 1.27 6.78 -18.79
C ASN A 137 1.60 8.08 -18.08
N GLY A 138 1.52 8.06 -16.76
CA GLY A 138 1.87 9.19 -15.91
C GLY A 138 3.37 9.37 -15.81
N GLU A 139 3.78 10.53 -15.34
CA GLU A 139 5.17 10.90 -15.18
C GLU A 139 5.64 10.63 -13.75
N GLU A 140 6.78 9.97 -13.59
CA GLU A 140 7.45 9.87 -12.30
C GLU A 140 8.35 11.09 -12.12
N VAL A 141 8.28 11.73 -10.95
CA VAL A 141 9.12 12.88 -10.64
C VAL A 141 10.21 12.44 -9.67
N PRO A 142 11.46 12.38 -10.11
CA PRO A 142 12.55 11.95 -9.25
C PRO A 142 12.85 12.98 -8.17
N PHE A 143 13.32 12.49 -7.02
CA PHE A 143 13.77 13.31 -5.91
C PHE A 143 15.24 13.09 -5.64
N VAL A 144 15.99 14.19 -5.57
CA VAL A 144 17.41 14.18 -5.19
C VAL A 144 17.52 14.81 -3.83
N SER A 145 17.87 14.01 -2.83
CA SER A 145 17.99 14.50 -1.46
C SER A 145 19.19 15.46 -1.30
N ARG A 146 19.00 16.56 -0.58
CA ARG A 146 20.08 17.45 -0.19
C ARG A 146 20.79 16.94 1.05
N ASN A 147 20.15 16.03 1.78
CA ASN A 147 20.66 15.52 3.06
C ASN A 147 21.55 14.30 2.90
N TYR A 148 21.46 13.63 1.77
CA TYR A 148 22.22 12.42 1.47
C TYR A 148 23.02 12.66 0.21
N SER A 149 24.31 12.87 0.35
CA SER A 149 25.21 12.92 -0.81
C SER A 149 25.52 11.50 -1.28
N ILE A 150 25.53 11.35 -2.57
CA ILE A 150 25.82 10.09 -3.23
C ILE A 150 27.18 10.20 -3.87
#